data_5fff4c602ae1faa528eb53881a5e1236
#
_entry.id   5fff4c602ae1faa528eb53881a5e1236
#
_cell.length_a   1.000
_cell.length_b   1.000
_cell.length_c   1.000
_cell.angle_alpha   90.00
_cell.angle_beta   90.00
_cell.angle_gamma   90.00
#
_symmetry.space_group_name_H-M   'P 1'
#
loop_
_entity.id
_entity.type
_entity.pdbx_description
1 polymer ?
#
loop_
_entity_poly.entity_id
_entity_poly.type
_entity_poly.pdbx_seq_one_letter_code
_entity_poly.pdbx_strand_id
1 'polypeptide(L)'
;MKLSAGHLKTFHEQGYVVVENFYPEDKRAQIASAVRKQLPPLEEFEDDLPENGLLAVDFPYEDMFFNDLIVDWDLINFVQRVLDTEDIHFRYAHNWVRYPCESPLMHHLHVDNGNNSLLPPCDDVRYGQISTWYFPEEVQENQAPMLVIPKAYGQDVSRKISLAVPAGTQMIFNTFLWHSATPYLGTKGQRYSVTRIYGRADHYWEGVHSYTNQGRNERLGKFIGTLTARERELFRFPPAGDPYYTDKTLDLLEAQYPGWNARNEYIPQTPIVPGYQPHSSGASEPHK
;
A
#
# COMPACT_ATOMS: atom_id res chain seq x y z
N MET A 1 -10.81 -0.42 -13.31
CA MET A 1 -10.88 -1.77 -13.96
C MET A 1 -10.67 -2.82 -12.88
N LYS A 2 -11.46 -3.89 -12.85
CA LYS A 2 -11.25 -4.95 -11.84
C LYS A 2 -10.13 -5.88 -12.25
N LEU A 3 -9.23 -6.19 -11.32
CA LEU A 3 -8.15 -7.16 -11.51
C LEU A 3 -8.73 -8.57 -11.70
N SER A 4 -8.46 -9.20 -12.85
CA SER A 4 -9.07 -10.43 -13.31
C SER A 4 -8.30 -11.69 -12.88
N ALA A 5 -8.88 -12.87 -13.10
CA ALA A 5 -8.18 -14.15 -12.97
C ALA A 5 -6.99 -14.27 -13.95
N GLY A 6 -7.10 -13.66 -15.15
CA GLY A 6 -5.99 -13.58 -16.10
C GLY A 6 -4.80 -12.80 -15.56
N HIS A 7 -5.04 -11.65 -14.91
CA HIS A 7 -3.98 -10.88 -14.25
C HIS A 7 -3.30 -11.70 -13.14
N LEU A 8 -4.07 -12.45 -12.33
CA LEU A 8 -3.53 -13.33 -11.30
C LEU A 8 -2.64 -14.43 -11.89
N LYS A 9 -3.09 -15.07 -12.97
CA LYS A 9 -2.29 -16.07 -13.69
C LYS A 9 -0.97 -15.47 -14.17
N THR A 10 -1.02 -14.33 -14.86
CA THR A 10 0.17 -13.61 -15.33
C THR A 10 1.12 -13.29 -14.19
N PHE A 11 0.59 -12.82 -13.04
CA PHE A 11 1.41 -12.52 -11.85
C PHE A 11 2.15 -13.77 -11.36
N HIS A 12 1.47 -14.92 -11.24
CA HIS A 12 2.12 -16.15 -10.78
C HIS A 12 3.18 -16.68 -11.75
N GLU A 13 2.97 -16.51 -13.04
CA GLU A 13 3.90 -16.95 -14.10
C GLU A 13 5.10 -16.03 -14.23
N GLN A 14 4.91 -14.71 -14.14
CA GLN A 14 5.93 -13.71 -14.42
C GLN A 14 6.55 -13.09 -13.16
N GLY A 15 5.89 -13.20 -12.00
CA GLY A 15 6.24 -12.50 -10.77
C GLY A 15 5.75 -11.05 -10.71
N TYR A 16 5.10 -10.58 -11.78
CA TYR A 16 4.50 -9.26 -11.89
C TYR A 16 3.35 -9.23 -12.89
N VAL A 17 2.58 -8.15 -12.85
CA VAL A 17 1.56 -7.82 -13.85
C VAL A 17 1.52 -6.31 -14.07
N VAL A 18 1.28 -5.89 -15.32
CA VAL A 18 1.10 -4.50 -15.73
C VAL A 18 -0.33 -4.34 -16.23
N VAL A 19 -1.04 -3.34 -15.70
CA VAL A 19 -2.44 -3.10 -15.99
C VAL A 19 -2.61 -1.64 -16.43
N GLU A 20 -2.77 -1.42 -17.71
CA GLU A 20 -3.02 -0.11 -18.28
C GLU A 20 -4.44 0.38 -17.94
N ASN A 21 -4.62 1.71 -17.89
CA ASN A 21 -5.89 2.35 -17.57
C ASN A 21 -6.53 1.76 -16.29
N PHE A 22 -5.73 1.60 -15.24
CA PHE A 22 -6.15 0.96 -13.99
C PHE A 22 -7.29 1.71 -13.31
N TYR A 23 -7.18 3.02 -13.20
CA TYR A 23 -8.25 3.89 -12.71
C TYR A 23 -9.01 4.55 -13.87
N PRO A 24 -10.30 4.90 -13.65
CA PRO A 24 -11.04 5.77 -14.56
C PRO A 24 -10.32 7.11 -14.80
N GLU A 25 -10.61 7.75 -15.92
CA GLU A 25 -9.94 8.99 -16.36
C GLU A 25 -10.01 10.11 -15.33
N ASP A 26 -11.15 10.30 -14.71
CA ASP A 26 -11.39 11.31 -13.66
C ASP A 26 -10.50 11.05 -12.43
N LYS A 27 -10.44 9.80 -11.95
CA LYS A 27 -9.57 9.42 -10.82
C LYS A 27 -8.09 9.53 -11.21
N ARG A 28 -7.73 9.16 -12.44
CA ARG A 28 -6.36 9.33 -12.95
C ARG A 28 -5.94 10.81 -12.94
N ALA A 29 -6.81 11.70 -13.44
CA ALA A 29 -6.55 13.13 -13.46
C ALA A 29 -6.41 13.70 -12.04
N GLN A 30 -7.24 13.24 -11.09
CA GLN A 30 -7.13 13.63 -9.67
C GLN A 30 -5.77 13.19 -9.09
N ILE A 31 -5.34 11.95 -9.33
CA ILE A 31 -4.04 11.46 -8.84
C ILE A 31 -2.89 12.27 -9.45
N ALA A 32 -2.92 12.52 -10.76
CA ALA A 32 -1.89 13.32 -11.43
C ALA A 32 -1.82 14.75 -10.88
N SER A 33 -2.96 15.40 -10.67
CA SER A 33 -3.02 16.72 -10.05
C SER A 33 -2.51 16.74 -8.63
N ALA A 34 -2.91 15.76 -7.80
CA ALA A 34 -2.51 15.68 -6.40
C ALA A 34 -1.01 15.40 -6.25
N VAL A 35 -0.43 14.52 -7.08
CA VAL A 35 1.00 14.21 -7.01
C VAL A 35 1.86 15.39 -7.44
N ARG A 36 1.44 16.16 -8.46
CA ARG A 36 2.14 17.40 -8.89
C ARG A 36 2.11 18.48 -7.81
N LYS A 37 1.01 18.59 -7.08
CA LYS A 37 0.90 19.52 -5.95
C LYS A 37 1.82 19.14 -4.80
N GLN A 38 2.02 17.84 -4.57
CA GLN A 38 2.88 17.33 -3.49
C GLN A 38 4.36 17.34 -3.87
N LEU A 39 4.66 17.04 -5.12
CA LEU A 39 5.99 16.93 -5.73
C LEU A 39 5.99 17.79 -6.99
N PRO A 40 6.48 19.04 -6.93
CA PRO A 40 6.36 20.00 -8.04
C PRO A 40 6.90 19.44 -9.35
N PRO A 41 6.28 19.74 -10.50
CA PRO A 41 6.86 19.44 -11.81
C PRO A 41 8.15 20.24 -12.02
N LEU A 42 9.04 19.73 -12.89
CA LEU A 42 10.37 20.30 -13.11
C LEU A 42 10.34 21.80 -13.42
N GLU A 43 9.37 22.23 -14.22
CA GLU A 43 9.21 23.61 -14.65
C GLU A 43 8.77 24.59 -13.53
N GLU A 44 8.25 24.05 -12.43
CA GLU A 44 7.83 24.83 -11.25
C GLU A 44 8.87 24.77 -10.12
N PHE A 45 9.99 24.09 -10.35
CA PHE A 45 11.01 23.94 -9.32
C PHE A 45 11.87 25.20 -9.30
N GLU A 46 11.79 25.97 -8.21
CA GLU A 46 12.53 27.24 -8.00
C GLU A 46 13.90 27.02 -7.35
N ASP A 47 14.06 25.93 -6.61
CA ASP A 47 15.27 25.57 -5.87
C ASP A 47 16.14 24.59 -6.65
N ASP A 48 17.37 24.39 -6.18
CA ASP A 48 18.26 23.38 -6.72
C ASP A 48 17.64 21.99 -6.58
N LEU A 49 17.62 21.24 -7.66
CA LEU A 49 17.16 19.85 -7.65
C LEU A 49 18.06 18.98 -6.77
N PRO A 50 17.51 17.93 -6.14
CA PRO A 50 18.34 16.95 -5.46
C PRO A 50 19.43 16.40 -6.38
N GLU A 51 20.66 16.26 -5.88
CA GLU A 51 21.83 15.79 -6.64
C GLU A 51 21.54 14.51 -7.44
N ASN A 52 20.77 13.60 -6.85
CA ASN A 52 20.37 12.32 -7.48
C ASN A 52 19.06 12.37 -8.27
N GLY A 53 18.45 13.57 -8.39
CA GLY A 53 17.19 13.77 -9.10
C GLY A 53 15.98 13.04 -8.50
N LEU A 54 15.99 12.69 -7.23
CA LEU A 54 14.89 11.97 -6.56
C LEU A 54 14.31 12.79 -5.41
N LEU A 55 13.00 12.99 -5.44
CA LEU A 55 12.22 13.39 -4.27
C LEU A 55 11.21 12.31 -3.91
N ALA A 56 10.95 12.18 -2.62
CA ALA A 56 9.95 11.26 -2.09
C ALA A 56 9.18 11.89 -0.94
N VAL A 57 7.91 11.53 -0.83
CA VAL A 57 7.06 11.84 0.31
C VAL A 57 6.45 10.53 0.81
N ASP A 58 6.69 10.25 2.09
CA ASP A 58 6.27 9.02 2.73
C ASP A 58 4.90 9.12 3.38
N PHE A 59 4.21 8.00 3.47
CA PHE A 59 3.02 7.85 4.32
C PHE A 59 3.38 8.07 5.82
N PRO A 60 2.51 8.71 6.64
CA PRO A 60 1.19 9.25 6.32
C PRO A 60 1.28 10.61 5.60
N TYR A 61 0.51 10.72 4.51
CA TYR A 61 0.50 11.92 3.70
C TYR A 61 -0.29 13.05 4.36
N GLU A 62 0.08 14.29 4.05
CA GLU A 62 -0.69 15.46 4.45
C GLU A 62 -2.03 15.54 3.70
N ASP A 63 -2.01 15.24 2.41
CA ASP A 63 -3.21 15.12 1.60
C ASP A 63 -3.89 13.75 1.83
N MET A 64 -5.07 13.80 2.46
CA MET A 64 -5.86 12.60 2.77
C MET A 64 -6.21 11.77 1.54
N PHE A 65 -6.30 12.38 0.36
CA PHE A 65 -6.56 11.68 -0.88
C PHE A 65 -5.57 10.53 -1.14
N PHE A 66 -4.27 10.73 -0.85
CA PHE A 66 -3.28 9.65 -0.99
C PHE A 66 -3.40 8.59 0.10
N ASN A 67 -3.82 8.98 1.31
CA ASN A 67 -4.05 8.01 2.38
C ASN A 67 -5.22 7.08 2.02
N ASP A 68 -6.29 7.61 1.41
CA ASP A 68 -7.44 6.81 0.95
C ASP A 68 -7.07 5.79 -0.13
N LEU A 69 -6.04 6.05 -0.95
CA LEU A 69 -5.57 5.09 -1.94
C LEU A 69 -4.96 3.83 -1.32
N ILE A 70 -4.55 3.87 -0.05
CA ILE A 70 -3.97 2.70 0.66
C ILE A 70 -5.03 1.62 0.88
N VAL A 71 -6.29 2.02 1.05
CA VAL A 71 -7.42 1.11 1.28
C VAL A 71 -8.21 0.82 0.00
N ASP A 72 -7.55 0.82 -1.15
CA ASP A 72 -8.15 0.45 -2.43
C ASP A 72 -8.49 -1.05 -2.48
N TRP A 73 -9.76 -1.39 -2.28
CA TRP A 73 -10.21 -2.77 -2.19
C TRP A 73 -10.08 -3.57 -3.48
N ASP A 74 -10.09 -2.96 -4.66
CA ASP A 74 -9.82 -3.69 -5.91
C ASP A 74 -8.37 -4.21 -5.90
N LEU A 75 -7.43 -3.41 -5.37
CA LEU A 75 -6.04 -3.79 -5.24
C LEU A 75 -5.81 -4.77 -4.09
N ILE A 76 -6.39 -4.50 -2.91
CA ILE A 76 -6.26 -5.37 -1.73
C ILE A 76 -6.80 -6.76 -2.00
N ASN A 77 -7.99 -6.89 -2.64
CA ASN A 77 -8.56 -8.18 -3.02
C ASN A 77 -7.64 -8.97 -3.97
N PHE A 78 -6.91 -8.28 -4.84
CA PHE A 78 -5.92 -8.94 -5.70
C PHE A 78 -4.72 -9.42 -4.89
N VAL A 79 -4.20 -8.60 -3.99
CA VAL A 79 -3.10 -8.95 -3.08
C VAL A 79 -3.47 -10.15 -2.20
N GLN A 80 -4.69 -10.18 -1.66
CA GLN A 80 -5.21 -11.31 -0.88
C GLN A 80 -5.18 -12.62 -1.70
N ARG A 81 -5.60 -12.56 -2.96
CA ARG A 81 -5.57 -13.73 -3.86
C ARG A 81 -4.15 -14.17 -4.21
N VAL A 82 -3.23 -13.23 -4.39
CA VAL A 82 -1.81 -13.54 -4.65
C VAL A 82 -1.17 -14.20 -3.46
N LEU A 83 -1.44 -13.68 -2.25
CA LEU A 83 -0.83 -14.13 -1.00
C LEU A 83 -1.58 -15.29 -0.33
N ASP A 84 -2.72 -15.70 -0.91
CA ASP A 84 -3.57 -16.78 -0.41
C ASP A 84 -3.96 -16.58 1.06
N THR A 85 -4.43 -15.37 1.39
CA THR A 85 -4.90 -15.00 2.73
C THR A 85 -5.78 -13.76 2.68
N GLU A 86 -6.76 -13.67 3.57
CA GLU A 86 -7.52 -12.44 3.78
C GLU A 86 -6.84 -11.49 4.77
N ASP A 87 -5.91 -12.00 5.59
CA ASP A 87 -5.21 -11.23 6.63
C ASP A 87 -3.99 -10.53 6.03
N ILE A 88 -4.22 -9.32 5.53
CA ILE A 88 -3.22 -8.47 4.89
C ILE A 88 -2.78 -7.36 5.83
N HIS A 89 -1.49 -7.12 5.85
CA HIS A 89 -0.87 -6.00 6.54
C HIS A 89 -0.35 -4.96 5.52
N PHE A 90 -0.74 -3.71 5.69
CA PHE A 90 -0.10 -2.60 5.02
C PHE A 90 1.32 -2.40 5.57
N ARG A 91 2.30 -2.34 4.67
CA ARG A 91 3.71 -2.25 5.04
C ARG A 91 4.27 -0.85 4.90
N TYR A 92 4.03 -0.22 3.75
CA TYR A 92 4.64 1.05 3.43
C TYR A 92 3.97 1.70 2.21
N ALA A 93 4.03 3.02 2.13
CA ALA A 93 3.67 3.78 0.93
C ALA A 93 4.52 5.03 0.80
N HIS A 94 4.84 5.38 -0.44
CA HIS A 94 5.50 6.63 -0.78
C HIS A 94 5.10 7.08 -2.19
N ASN A 95 5.15 8.40 -2.39
CA ASN A 95 5.05 9.02 -3.70
C ASN A 95 6.44 9.48 -4.09
N TRP A 96 6.86 9.16 -5.30
CA TRP A 96 8.18 9.52 -5.83
C TRP A 96 8.07 10.33 -7.10
N VAL A 97 9.04 11.22 -7.29
CA VAL A 97 9.32 11.86 -8.57
C VAL A 97 10.81 11.71 -8.91
N ARG A 98 11.07 11.50 -10.18
CA ARG A 98 12.42 11.49 -10.75
C ARG A 98 12.54 12.61 -11.74
N TYR A 99 13.63 13.39 -11.63
CA TYR A 99 13.98 14.49 -12.51
C TYR A 99 15.27 14.22 -13.27
N PRO A 100 15.52 14.95 -14.38
CA PRO A 100 16.86 15.07 -14.95
C PRO A 100 17.85 15.57 -13.90
N CYS A 101 19.04 14.99 -13.86
CA CYS A 101 20.13 15.46 -12.99
C CYS A 101 21.47 14.99 -13.52
N GLU A 102 22.58 15.58 -13.03
CA GLU A 102 23.93 15.22 -13.46
C GLU A 102 24.35 13.82 -12.97
N SER A 103 23.91 13.43 -11.77
CA SER A 103 24.25 12.15 -11.15
C SER A 103 22.99 11.30 -10.88
N PRO A 104 22.32 10.80 -11.95
CA PRO A 104 21.04 10.14 -11.80
C PRO A 104 21.18 8.86 -10.95
N LEU A 105 20.26 8.74 -9.99
CA LEU A 105 20.18 7.54 -9.16
C LEU A 105 20.00 6.29 -10.02
N MET A 106 20.92 5.35 -9.88
CA MET A 106 20.86 4.04 -10.51
C MET A 106 20.93 2.97 -9.42
N HIS A 107 19.91 2.14 -9.36
CA HIS A 107 19.96 0.96 -8.49
C HIS A 107 20.51 -0.23 -9.26
N HIS A 108 21.43 -0.96 -8.65
CA HIS A 108 21.81 -2.25 -9.18
C HIS A 108 20.61 -3.19 -9.18
N LEU A 109 20.63 -4.18 -10.07
CA LEU A 109 19.62 -5.22 -10.09
C LEU A 109 19.57 -5.94 -8.73
N HIS A 110 18.39 -5.99 -8.12
CA HIS A 110 18.18 -6.51 -6.76
C HIS A 110 16.79 -7.11 -6.59
N VAL A 111 16.59 -7.72 -5.45
CA VAL A 111 15.27 -8.06 -4.89
C VAL A 111 15.13 -7.33 -3.56
N ASP A 112 13.97 -6.76 -3.28
CA ASP A 112 13.79 -5.91 -2.08
C ASP A 112 14.00 -6.70 -0.78
N ASN A 113 13.50 -7.93 -0.73
CA ASN A 113 13.60 -8.79 0.44
C ASN A 113 14.85 -9.70 0.44
N GLY A 114 15.85 -9.41 -0.34
CA GLY A 114 17.03 -10.27 -0.46
C GLY A 114 18.31 -9.63 0.06
N ASN A 115 18.47 -8.34 -0.19
CA ASN A 115 19.74 -7.66 0.07
C ASN A 115 19.82 -7.09 1.50
N ASN A 116 18.69 -6.66 2.05
CA ASN A 116 18.62 -5.94 3.32
C ASN A 116 17.64 -6.58 4.33
N SER A 117 16.96 -7.66 4.00
CA SER A 117 16.10 -8.35 4.96
C SER A 117 16.86 -9.41 5.75
N LEU A 118 16.43 -9.66 6.98
CA LEU A 118 16.99 -10.72 7.81
C LEU A 118 16.70 -12.13 7.28
N LEU A 119 15.63 -12.28 6.48
CA LEU A 119 15.24 -13.54 5.88
C LEU A 119 15.51 -13.50 4.38
N PRO A 120 16.20 -14.50 3.81
CA PRO A 120 16.45 -14.57 2.39
C PRO A 120 15.13 -14.84 1.63
N PRO A 121 15.03 -14.44 0.35
CA PRO A 121 13.88 -14.77 -0.48
C PRO A 121 13.77 -16.29 -0.66
N CYS A 122 12.53 -16.76 -0.86
CA CYS A 122 12.21 -18.14 -1.18
C CYS A 122 11.27 -18.21 -2.39
N ASP A 123 11.04 -19.42 -2.91
CA ASP A 123 10.19 -19.61 -4.10
C ASP A 123 8.69 -19.40 -3.83
N ASP A 124 8.28 -19.47 -2.57
CA ASP A 124 6.88 -19.28 -2.18
C ASP A 124 6.54 -17.80 -2.11
N VAL A 125 5.71 -17.34 -3.04
CA VAL A 125 5.26 -15.95 -3.15
C VAL A 125 4.60 -15.42 -1.88
N ARG A 126 4.01 -16.30 -1.07
CA ARG A 126 3.33 -15.93 0.18
C ARG A 126 4.27 -15.34 1.23
N TYR A 127 5.56 -15.62 1.16
CA TYR A 127 6.58 -15.05 2.03
C TYR A 127 7.18 -13.74 1.49
N GLY A 128 6.87 -13.37 0.25
CA GLY A 128 7.21 -12.07 -0.30
C GLY A 128 6.22 -10.99 0.13
N GLN A 129 6.51 -9.78 -0.29
CA GLN A 129 5.58 -8.66 -0.22
C GLN A 129 5.13 -8.31 -1.63
N ILE A 130 3.99 -7.62 -1.72
CA ILE A 130 3.45 -7.15 -2.98
C ILE A 130 3.63 -5.65 -3.04
N SER A 131 4.51 -5.23 -3.93
CA SER A 131 4.72 -3.83 -4.26
C SER A 131 3.84 -3.43 -5.43
N THR A 132 3.22 -2.27 -5.32
CA THR A 132 2.26 -1.76 -6.29
C THR A 132 2.68 -0.35 -6.68
N TRP A 133 2.94 -0.13 -7.96
CA TRP A 133 3.43 1.13 -8.50
C TRP A 133 2.45 1.67 -9.53
N TYR A 134 1.84 2.79 -9.23
CA TYR A 134 0.96 3.48 -10.16
C TYR A 134 1.69 4.65 -10.81
N PHE A 135 1.62 4.73 -12.14
CA PHE A 135 2.21 5.79 -12.94
C PHE A 135 1.08 6.69 -13.46
N PRO A 136 0.84 7.85 -12.84
CA PRO A 136 -0.24 8.75 -13.25
C PRO A 136 0.00 9.41 -14.61
N GLU A 137 1.27 9.49 -15.02
CA GLU A 137 1.74 10.02 -16.30
C GLU A 137 2.48 8.96 -17.10
N GLU A 138 2.65 9.19 -18.41
CA GLU A 138 3.44 8.31 -19.28
C GLU A 138 4.88 8.21 -18.76
N VAL A 139 5.46 7.03 -18.86
CA VAL A 139 6.88 6.76 -18.58
C VAL A 139 7.55 6.35 -19.86
N GLN A 140 8.41 7.21 -20.39
CA GLN A 140 9.19 6.96 -21.62
C GLN A 140 10.49 6.20 -21.28
N GLU A 141 11.13 5.61 -22.31
CA GLU A 141 12.38 4.84 -22.15
C GLU A 141 13.53 5.64 -21.54
N ASN A 142 13.54 6.95 -21.71
CA ASN A 142 14.56 7.85 -21.13
C ASN A 142 14.15 8.52 -19.81
N GLN A 143 12.98 8.17 -19.26
CA GLN A 143 12.42 8.76 -18.04
C GLN A 143 12.50 7.81 -16.83
N ALA A 144 13.63 7.17 -16.64
CA ALA A 144 13.88 6.23 -15.54
C ALA A 144 12.82 5.12 -15.44
N PRO A 145 12.50 4.39 -16.53
CA PRO A 145 11.59 3.24 -16.44
C PRO A 145 12.17 2.19 -15.50
N MET A 146 11.28 1.42 -14.89
CA MET A 146 11.71 0.28 -14.09
C MET A 146 12.14 -0.87 -15.00
N LEU A 147 13.22 -1.54 -14.65
CA LEU A 147 13.61 -2.81 -15.26
C LEU A 147 13.14 -3.97 -14.39
N VAL A 148 12.66 -5.02 -15.03
CA VAL A 148 12.31 -6.28 -14.36
C VAL A 148 12.89 -7.46 -15.13
N ILE A 149 13.17 -8.56 -14.44
CA ILE A 149 13.45 -9.86 -15.05
C ILE A 149 12.29 -10.79 -14.68
N PRO A 150 11.52 -11.32 -15.66
CA PRO A 150 10.44 -12.24 -15.35
C PRO A 150 10.92 -13.43 -14.53
N LYS A 151 10.12 -13.86 -13.57
CA LYS A 151 10.44 -14.88 -12.55
C LYS A 151 11.12 -16.14 -13.13
N ALA A 152 10.66 -16.59 -14.30
CA ALA A 152 11.19 -17.79 -14.95
C ALA A 152 12.68 -17.71 -15.34
N TYR A 153 13.24 -16.51 -15.42
CA TYR A 153 14.64 -16.28 -15.83
C TYR A 153 15.58 -15.94 -14.68
N GLY A 154 15.08 -15.89 -13.44
CA GLY A 154 15.89 -15.62 -12.25
C GLY A 154 16.70 -14.33 -12.38
N GLN A 155 18.03 -14.44 -12.41
CA GLN A 155 18.97 -13.31 -12.50
C GLN A 155 19.52 -13.09 -13.93
N ASP A 156 18.96 -13.71 -14.95
CA ASP A 156 19.46 -13.57 -16.32
C ASP A 156 19.23 -12.15 -16.85
N VAL A 157 20.24 -11.32 -16.77
CA VAL A 157 20.23 -9.90 -17.18
C VAL A 157 19.88 -9.72 -18.66
N SER A 158 20.14 -10.74 -19.50
CA SER A 158 19.79 -10.70 -20.93
C SER A 158 18.26 -10.71 -21.17
N ARG A 159 17.49 -11.08 -20.15
CA ARG A 159 16.02 -11.18 -20.16
C ARG A 159 15.32 -9.98 -19.49
N LYS A 160 16.08 -8.96 -19.14
CA LYS A 160 15.51 -7.73 -18.57
C LYS A 160 14.53 -7.05 -19.55
N ILE A 161 13.44 -6.56 -19.00
CA ILE A 161 12.38 -5.84 -19.72
C ILE A 161 12.32 -4.43 -19.13
N SER A 162 12.34 -3.42 -19.98
CA SER A 162 12.05 -2.03 -19.62
C SER A 162 10.55 -1.82 -19.55
N LEU A 163 10.08 -1.17 -18.50
CA LEU A 163 8.67 -0.85 -18.30
C LEU A 163 8.42 0.64 -18.61
N ALA A 164 8.67 1.03 -19.86
CA ALA A 164 8.08 2.23 -20.41
C ALA A 164 6.59 1.97 -20.62
N VAL A 165 5.74 2.79 -20.01
CA VAL A 165 4.30 2.49 -19.90
C VAL A 165 3.46 3.74 -20.11
N PRO A 166 2.24 3.62 -20.69
CA PRO A 166 1.33 4.75 -20.82
C PRO A 166 0.84 5.25 -19.45
N ALA A 167 0.36 6.52 -19.46
CA ALA A 167 -0.24 7.14 -18.29
C ALA A 167 -1.42 6.31 -17.77
N GLY A 168 -1.56 6.23 -16.43
CA GLY A 168 -2.63 5.46 -15.78
C GLY A 168 -2.32 3.97 -15.61
N THR A 169 -1.07 3.58 -15.79
CA THR A 169 -0.64 2.18 -15.63
C THR A 169 -0.35 1.84 -14.17
N GLN A 170 -0.87 0.71 -13.72
CA GLN A 170 -0.57 0.07 -12.45
C GLN A 170 0.33 -1.14 -12.68
N MET A 171 1.52 -1.14 -12.12
CA MET A 171 2.37 -2.30 -11.99
C MET A 171 2.17 -2.93 -10.61
N ILE A 172 2.09 -4.26 -10.55
CA ILE A 172 2.02 -5.03 -9.31
C ILE A 172 3.06 -6.14 -9.40
N PHE A 173 3.95 -6.26 -8.42
CA PHE A 173 5.01 -7.26 -8.45
C PHE A 173 5.33 -7.80 -7.05
N ASN A 174 5.88 -9.01 -7.00
CA ASN A 174 6.44 -9.58 -5.79
C ASN A 174 7.83 -9.00 -5.53
N THR A 175 8.11 -8.61 -4.28
CA THR A 175 9.42 -8.05 -3.89
C THR A 175 10.60 -9.02 -4.07
N PHE A 176 10.34 -10.31 -4.31
CA PHE A 176 11.37 -11.29 -4.75
C PHE A 176 11.68 -11.23 -6.24
N LEU A 177 10.95 -10.42 -7.02
CA LEU A 177 11.25 -10.22 -8.43
C LEU A 177 12.55 -9.44 -8.58
N TRP A 178 13.46 -9.89 -9.45
CA TRP A 178 14.64 -9.14 -9.81
C TRP A 178 14.26 -7.90 -10.61
N HIS A 179 14.61 -6.74 -10.06
CA HIS A 179 14.28 -5.46 -10.65
C HIS A 179 15.34 -4.40 -10.36
N SER A 180 15.26 -3.28 -11.04
CA SER A 180 16.10 -2.11 -10.75
C SER A 180 15.44 -0.82 -11.24
N ALA A 181 15.81 0.30 -10.63
CA ALA A 181 15.55 1.62 -11.20
C ALA A 181 16.63 1.94 -12.24
N THR A 182 16.23 2.53 -13.37
CA THR A 182 17.15 3.05 -14.38
C THR A 182 17.45 4.54 -14.14
N PRO A 183 18.54 5.08 -14.73
CA PRO A 183 18.80 6.51 -14.67
C PRO A 183 17.75 7.29 -15.46
N TYR A 184 17.48 8.51 -15.05
CA TYR A 184 16.71 9.47 -15.84
C TYR A 184 17.65 10.07 -16.90
N LEU A 185 17.43 9.72 -18.15
CA LEU A 185 18.28 10.15 -19.28
C LEU A 185 17.67 11.28 -20.12
N GLY A 186 16.42 11.65 -19.84
CA GLY A 186 15.77 12.81 -20.44
C GLY A 186 16.35 14.13 -19.90
N THR A 187 16.17 15.19 -20.63
CA THR A 187 16.60 16.55 -20.23
C THR A 187 15.45 17.44 -19.80
N LYS A 188 14.21 16.92 -19.86
CA LYS A 188 12.98 17.66 -19.57
C LYS A 188 11.96 16.74 -18.90
N GLY A 189 11.01 17.36 -18.19
CA GLY A 189 9.91 16.67 -17.54
C GLY A 189 10.36 15.86 -16.31
N GLN A 190 9.52 14.97 -15.87
CA GLN A 190 9.71 14.16 -14.67
C GLN A 190 8.99 12.83 -14.81
N ARG A 191 9.22 11.91 -13.86
CA ARG A 191 8.50 10.64 -13.76
C ARG A 191 7.96 10.46 -12.35
N TYR A 192 6.64 10.52 -12.20
CA TYR A 192 5.94 10.26 -10.95
C TYR A 192 5.65 8.77 -10.76
N SER A 193 5.63 8.33 -9.50
CA SER A 193 5.08 7.05 -9.11
C SER A 193 4.43 7.12 -7.72
N VAL A 194 3.30 6.45 -7.58
CA VAL A 194 2.55 6.29 -6.32
C VAL A 194 2.67 4.83 -5.91
N THR A 195 3.37 4.57 -4.80
CA THR A 195 3.77 3.23 -4.39
C THR A 195 3.09 2.82 -3.09
N ARG A 196 2.63 1.56 -3.03
CA ARG A 196 2.05 0.94 -1.83
C ARG A 196 2.54 -0.50 -1.73
N ILE A 197 2.87 -0.94 -0.52
CA ILE A 197 3.41 -2.27 -0.26
C ILE A 197 2.55 -2.97 0.79
N TYR A 198 2.17 -4.20 0.49
CA TYR A 198 1.36 -5.06 1.35
C TYR A 198 2.04 -6.40 1.55
N GLY A 199 1.72 -7.08 2.65
CA GLY A 199 2.18 -8.43 2.93
C GLY A 199 1.18 -9.18 3.77
N ARG A 200 1.42 -10.48 3.97
CA ARG A 200 0.64 -11.27 4.94
C ARG A 200 0.84 -10.70 6.34
N ALA A 201 -0.21 -10.66 7.11
CA ALA A 201 -0.14 -10.16 8.48
C ALA A 201 0.53 -11.14 9.46
N ASP A 202 0.53 -12.43 9.13
CA ASP A 202 1.22 -13.49 9.87
C ASP A 202 2.68 -13.71 9.44
N HIS A 203 3.19 -12.90 8.50
CA HIS A 203 4.57 -12.96 8.05
C HIS A 203 5.49 -12.22 9.04
N TYR A 204 6.67 -12.82 9.35
CA TYR A 204 7.63 -12.30 10.32
C TYR A 204 8.45 -11.10 9.80
N TRP A 205 8.38 -10.79 8.53
CA TRP A 205 9.04 -9.63 7.97
C TRP A 205 8.25 -8.35 8.29
N GLU A 206 8.91 -7.40 8.92
CA GLU A 206 8.31 -6.11 9.22
C GLU A 206 8.50 -5.13 8.06
N GLY A 207 7.57 -4.18 7.92
CA GLY A 207 7.68 -3.10 6.96
C GLY A 207 8.87 -2.17 7.24
N VAL A 208 9.20 -1.34 6.27
CA VAL A 208 10.24 -0.31 6.38
C VAL A 208 9.96 0.66 7.53
N HIS A 209 8.68 0.95 7.78
CA HIS A 209 8.23 1.77 8.89
C HIS A 209 7.42 0.96 9.90
N SER A 210 7.71 1.18 11.19
CA SER A 210 6.86 0.73 12.28
C SER A 210 5.85 1.82 12.61
N TYR A 211 4.55 1.48 12.60
CA TYR A 211 3.49 2.41 13.00
C TYR A 211 3.10 2.27 14.47
N THR A 212 3.69 1.34 15.19
CA THR A 212 3.35 1.03 16.58
C THR A 212 3.51 2.22 17.53
N ASN A 213 4.46 3.09 17.26
CA ASN A 213 4.73 4.29 18.06
C ASN A 213 4.14 5.58 17.46
N GLN A 214 3.32 5.48 16.43
CA GLN A 214 2.75 6.63 15.72
C GLN A 214 1.37 7.06 16.22
N GLY A 215 0.89 6.52 17.34
CA GLY A 215 -0.45 6.81 17.85
C GLY A 215 -0.74 8.28 18.17
N ARG A 216 0.30 9.12 18.28
CA ARG A 216 0.17 10.59 18.46
C ARG A 216 0.42 11.38 17.16
N ASN A 217 0.66 10.73 16.05
CA ASN A 217 0.83 11.39 14.76
C ASN A 217 -0.55 11.86 14.26
N GLU A 218 -0.75 13.17 14.18
CA GLU A 218 -2.04 13.75 13.82
C GLU A 218 -2.52 13.35 12.41
N ARG A 219 -1.61 13.22 11.44
CA ARG A 219 -1.95 12.82 10.07
C ARG A 219 -2.44 11.38 10.04
N LEU A 220 -1.68 10.49 10.70
CA LEU A 220 -2.07 9.08 10.81
C LEU A 220 -3.37 8.95 11.60
N GLY A 221 -3.52 9.68 12.71
CA GLY A 221 -4.74 9.65 13.53
C GLY A 221 -5.98 10.07 12.78
N LYS A 222 -5.91 11.14 11.98
CA LYS A 222 -7.00 11.58 11.10
C LYS A 222 -7.38 10.47 10.11
N PHE A 223 -6.40 9.86 9.47
CA PHE A 223 -6.61 8.78 8.52
C PHE A 223 -7.24 7.55 9.21
N ILE A 224 -6.68 7.06 10.30
CA ILE A 224 -7.22 5.90 11.04
C ILE A 224 -8.68 6.16 11.48
N GLY A 225 -9.01 7.39 11.88
CA GLY A 225 -10.37 7.77 12.27
C GLY A 225 -11.39 7.70 11.13
N THR A 226 -10.97 7.78 9.86
CA THR A 226 -11.88 7.69 8.70
C THR A 226 -12.12 6.26 8.21
N LEU A 227 -11.29 5.30 8.64
CA LEU A 227 -11.36 3.92 8.17
C LEU A 227 -12.51 3.15 8.82
N THR A 228 -13.01 2.14 8.10
CA THR A 228 -13.89 1.11 8.66
C THR A 228 -13.10 0.13 9.55
N ALA A 229 -13.79 -0.66 10.37
CA ALA A 229 -13.16 -1.72 11.17
C ALA A 229 -12.29 -2.65 10.32
N ARG A 230 -12.80 -3.07 9.15
CA ARG A 230 -12.08 -3.97 8.23
C ARG A 230 -10.83 -3.31 7.62
N GLU A 231 -10.88 -2.03 7.32
CA GLU A 231 -9.71 -1.31 6.78
C GLU A 231 -8.64 -1.10 7.83
N ARG A 232 -9.03 -0.90 9.11
CA ARG A 232 -8.06 -0.79 10.21
C ARG A 232 -7.30 -2.08 10.48
N GLU A 233 -7.81 -3.25 10.10
CA GLU A 233 -7.07 -4.52 10.18
C GLU A 233 -5.77 -4.50 9.36
N LEU A 234 -5.73 -3.74 8.23
CA LEU A 234 -4.50 -3.50 7.46
C LEU A 234 -3.39 -2.84 8.29
N PHE A 235 -3.77 -2.12 9.36
CA PHE A 235 -2.89 -1.44 10.30
C PHE A 235 -2.76 -2.20 11.63
N ARG A 236 -3.14 -3.48 11.63
CA ARG A 236 -3.05 -4.41 12.79
C ARG A 236 -3.97 -4.06 13.96
N PHE A 237 -5.04 -3.32 13.72
CA PHE A 237 -6.13 -3.28 14.68
C PHE A 237 -6.78 -4.66 14.74
N PRO A 238 -7.09 -5.18 15.93
CA PRO A 238 -7.80 -6.45 16.04
C PRO A 238 -9.14 -6.42 15.32
N PRO A 239 -9.63 -7.55 14.77
CA PRO A 239 -10.91 -7.60 14.08
C PRO A 239 -12.08 -7.31 15.02
N ALA A 240 -13.22 -6.92 14.47
CA ALA A 240 -14.43 -6.69 15.25
C ALA A 240 -14.84 -7.95 16.03
N GLY A 241 -15.17 -7.77 17.30
CA GLY A 241 -15.50 -8.88 18.21
C GLY A 241 -14.30 -9.47 18.97
N ASP A 242 -13.08 -8.98 18.72
CA ASP A 242 -11.91 -9.37 19.50
C ASP A 242 -12.04 -8.91 20.96
N PRO A 243 -11.62 -9.75 21.97
CA PRO A 243 -11.67 -9.40 23.39
C PRO A 243 -10.88 -8.13 23.78
N TYR A 244 -10.02 -7.62 22.93
CA TYR A 244 -9.35 -6.35 23.11
C TYR A 244 -10.36 -5.17 23.24
N TYR A 245 -11.50 -5.22 22.56
CA TYR A 245 -12.50 -4.16 22.52
C TYR A 245 -13.42 -4.22 23.75
N THR A 246 -12.92 -3.69 24.86
CA THR A 246 -13.67 -3.46 26.10
C THR A 246 -14.15 -2.01 26.14
N ASP A 247 -15.11 -1.68 27.02
CA ASP A 247 -15.55 -0.31 27.23
C ASP A 247 -14.37 0.65 27.45
N LYS A 248 -13.41 0.22 28.27
CA LYS A 248 -12.22 1.02 28.59
C LYS A 248 -11.32 1.25 27.36
N THR A 249 -11.06 0.19 26.56
CA THR A 249 -10.19 0.34 25.38
C THR A 249 -10.87 1.16 24.28
N LEU A 250 -12.17 1.04 24.14
CA LEU A 250 -12.96 1.83 23.19
C LEU A 250 -12.97 3.33 23.58
N ASP A 251 -13.15 3.67 24.87
CA ASP A 251 -13.04 5.04 25.34
C ASP A 251 -11.66 5.64 25.05
N LEU A 252 -10.60 4.87 25.27
CA LEU A 252 -9.24 5.30 24.99
C LEU A 252 -8.97 5.49 23.48
N LEU A 253 -9.50 4.63 22.63
CA LEU A 253 -9.38 4.76 21.18
C LEU A 253 -10.14 5.99 20.65
N GLU A 254 -11.37 6.24 21.12
CA GLU A 254 -12.14 7.42 20.74
C GLU A 254 -11.46 8.72 21.20
N ALA A 255 -10.80 8.70 22.36
CA ALA A 255 -10.01 9.83 22.83
C ALA A 255 -8.72 10.04 22.02
N GLN A 256 -8.09 8.96 21.53
CA GLN A 256 -6.87 9.01 20.76
C GLN A 256 -7.11 9.40 19.29
N TYR A 257 -8.25 9.00 18.73
CA TYR A 257 -8.62 9.24 17.33
C TYR A 257 -9.90 10.07 17.25
N PRO A 258 -9.83 11.40 17.36
CA PRO A 258 -11.01 12.27 17.36
C PRO A 258 -11.88 12.10 16.11
N GLY A 259 -13.20 11.95 16.34
CA GLY A 259 -14.17 11.74 15.26
C GLY A 259 -14.46 10.27 14.93
N TRP A 260 -13.73 9.34 15.50
CA TRP A 260 -14.01 7.92 15.37
C TRP A 260 -15.02 7.45 16.43
N ASN A 261 -16.12 6.83 16.01
CA ASN A 261 -17.09 6.19 16.90
C ASN A 261 -16.83 4.67 16.94
N ALA A 262 -15.81 4.28 17.71
CA ALA A 262 -15.33 2.90 17.79
C ALA A 262 -16.43 1.92 18.29
N ARG A 263 -17.28 2.37 19.23
CA ARG A 263 -18.30 1.50 19.83
C ARG A 263 -19.27 0.96 18.79
N ASN A 264 -19.70 1.79 17.87
CA ASN A 264 -20.68 1.38 16.85
C ASN A 264 -20.12 0.34 15.86
N GLU A 265 -18.80 0.30 15.71
CA GLU A 265 -18.15 -0.59 14.75
C GLU A 265 -17.67 -1.90 15.37
N TYR A 266 -17.23 -1.87 16.64
CA TYR A 266 -16.56 -3.01 17.28
C TYR A 266 -17.42 -3.75 18.29
N ILE A 267 -18.49 -3.12 18.80
CA ILE A 267 -19.48 -3.85 19.61
C ILE A 267 -20.55 -4.39 18.67
N PRO A 268 -20.73 -5.73 18.59
CA PRO A 268 -21.80 -6.29 17.79
C PRO A 268 -23.13 -5.67 18.23
N GLN A 269 -23.81 -4.97 17.33
CA GLN A 269 -25.20 -4.56 17.54
C GLN A 269 -25.97 -5.87 17.68
N THR A 270 -26.39 -6.22 18.88
CA THR A 270 -27.27 -7.37 19.09
C THR A 270 -28.47 -7.14 18.18
N PRO A 271 -28.77 -8.05 17.23
CA PRO A 271 -29.97 -7.87 16.42
C PRO A 271 -31.16 -7.75 17.39
N ILE A 272 -31.87 -6.64 17.35
CA ILE A 272 -33.15 -6.53 18.05
C ILE A 272 -34.07 -7.52 17.34
N VAL A 273 -34.14 -8.74 17.87
CA VAL A 273 -35.16 -9.71 17.45
C VAL A 273 -36.48 -9.17 17.96
N PRO A 274 -37.40 -8.72 17.09
CA PRO A 274 -38.66 -8.23 17.54
C PRO A 274 -39.39 -9.34 18.32
N GLY A 275 -39.61 -9.13 19.63
CA GLY A 275 -40.34 -10.08 20.49
C GLY A 275 -39.47 -10.89 21.46
N TYR A 276 -38.11 -10.76 21.43
CA TYR A 276 -37.29 -11.41 22.48
C TYR A 276 -37.27 -10.52 23.73
N GLN A 277 -37.97 -10.97 24.79
CA GLN A 277 -37.75 -10.47 26.14
C GLN A 277 -36.75 -11.38 26.82
N PRO A 278 -35.59 -10.87 27.29
CA PRO A 278 -34.68 -11.70 28.10
C PRO A 278 -35.39 -12.13 29.37
N HIS A 279 -35.43 -13.42 29.60
CA HIS A 279 -35.91 -13.96 30.88
C HIS A 279 -35.06 -13.37 32.01
N SER A 280 -35.67 -12.55 32.87
CA SER A 280 -35.03 -12.14 34.12
C SER A 280 -34.67 -13.40 34.88
N SER A 281 -33.38 -13.68 35.05
CA SER A 281 -32.88 -14.72 35.97
C SER A 281 -33.33 -14.34 37.37
N GLY A 282 -34.37 -15.01 37.85
CA GLY A 282 -34.85 -14.86 39.21
C GLY A 282 -33.71 -15.17 40.18
N ALA A 283 -33.38 -14.22 41.01
CA ALA A 283 -32.54 -14.42 42.17
C ALA A 283 -33.23 -15.44 43.06
N SER A 284 -32.66 -16.62 43.21
CA SER A 284 -33.04 -17.57 44.23
C SER A 284 -32.66 -17.01 45.59
N GLU A 285 -33.66 -16.70 46.42
CA GLU A 285 -33.46 -16.40 47.85
C GLU A 285 -32.79 -17.57 48.59
N PRO A 286 -31.88 -17.30 49.52
CA PRO A 286 -31.27 -18.35 50.33
C PRO A 286 -32.30 -18.86 51.35
N HIS A 287 -32.60 -20.11 51.29
CA HIS A 287 -33.35 -20.81 52.38
C HIS A 287 -32.55 -20.78 53.67
N LYS A 288 -33.25 -20.33 54.75
CA LYS A 288 -32.82 -20.42 56.11
C LYS A 288 -32.70 -21.85 56.56
#